data_86d36e42e18c47df18965fa68d1fff22
#
_entry.id   86d36e42e18c47df18965fa68d1fff22
#
_cell.length_a   1.000
_cell.length_b   1.000
_cell.length_c   1.000
_cell.angle_alpha   90.00
_cell.angle_beta   90.00
_cell.angle_gamma   90.00
#
_symmetry.space_group_name_H-M   'P 1'
#
loop_
_entity.id
_entity.type
_entity.pdbx_description
1 polymer ?
#
loop_
_entity_poly.entity_id
_entity_poly.type
_entity_poly.pdbx_seq_one_letter_code
_entity_poly.pdbx_strand_id
1 'polypeptide(L)'
;MSNEEILKVGVISCSGEEIAEGTISRLATRRVLELLRPGQTVTICLPLFLSGSQEERDFARRHPTIAVDGCAKRCAKRGTEMHSGPVNASLVVSEILNGECTGCNRSTKSQSEVDKEAIRRVSERIAAEIDALLAQNSQAECGEESDAACACTRPVTGGNLEIGGRTVTVAGLPLIFEHLAESGLAADDSCADKLLETVRIYHPIEPGEELAYKNALIAAYKHYRGHP
;
A
#
# COMPACT_ATOMS: atom_id res chain seq x y z
N MET A 1 3.48 23.30 -16.32
CA MET A 1 2.27 22.81 -15.65
C MET A 1 2.80 22.17 -14.37
N SER A 2 2.68 22.88 -13.25
CA SER A 2 3.14 22.47 -11.94
C SER A 2 2.35 21.23 -11.52
N ASN A 3 3.04 20.11 -11.33
CA ASN A 3 2.50 18.90 -10.75
C ASN A 3 2.34 19.22 -9.25
N GLU A 4 1.16 19.64 -8.82
CA GLU A 4 0.86 19.75 -7.40
C GLU A 4 0.94 18.35 -6.81
N GLU A 5 1.98 18.11 -6.04
CA GLU A 5 2.17 16.86 -5.32
C GLU A 5 1.10 16.79 -4.22
N ILE A 6 0.06 15.99 -4.45
CA ILE A 6 -1.04 15.84 -3.50
C ILE A 6 -0.46 15.27 -2.20
N LEU A 7 -0.56 16.03 -1.12
CA LEU A 7 -0.15 15.60 0.22
C LEU A 7 -0.85 14.28 0.58
N LYS A 8 -0.07 13.26 0.92
CA LYS A 8 -0.59 11.95 1.32
C LYS A 8 -0.37 11.71 2.81
N VAL A 9 -1.37 11.15 3.46
CA VAL A 9 -1.29 10.75 4.87
C VAL A 9 -0.75 9.34 4.97
N GLY A 10 0.30 9.18 5.78
CA GLY A 10 0.87 7.88 6.12
C GLY A 10 -0.02 7.13 7.12
N VAL A 11 -0.28 5.85 6.88
CA VAL A 11 -1.01 5.00 7.83
C VAL A 11 -0.17 3.77 8.13
N ILE A 12 0.30 3.63 9.37
CA ILE A 12 1.12 2.52 9.83
C ILE A 12 0.30 1.60 10.73
N SER A 13 0.09 0.36 10.30
CA SER A 13 -0.63 -0.63 11.10
C SER A 13 0.31 -1.49 11.94
N CYS A 14 -0.20 -1.93 13.08
CA CYS A 14 0.44 -2.93 13.94
C CYS A 14 0.62 -4.27 13.19
N SER A 15 1.75 -4.94 13.41
CA SER A 15 2.04 -6.27 12.85
C SER A 15 1.54 -7.42 13.74
N GLY A 16 0.79 -7.12 14.81
CA GLY A 16 0.34 -8.11 15.78
C GLY A 16 -0.66 -9.10 15.20
N GLU A 17 -0.17 -10.27 14.78
CA GLU A 17 -1.00 -11.35 14.22
C GLU A 17 -1.59 -12.25 15.30
N GLU A 18 -1.02 -12.22 16.50
CA GLU A 18 -1.42 -13.07 17.63
C GLU A 18 -2.76 -12.68 18.25
N ILE A 19 -3.25 -11.46 17.97
CA ILE A 19 -4.51 -10.94 18.53
C ILE A 19 -5.42 -10.44 17.40
N ALA A 20 -6.73 -10.61 17.61
CA ALA A 20 -7.74 -10.23 16.62
C ALA A 20 -7.66 -8.73 16.25
N GLU A 21 -7.41 -7.87 17.25
CA GLU A 21 -7.29 -6.42 17.08
C GLU A 21 -6.10 -6.03 16.18
N GLY A 22 -5.00 -6.80 16.20
CA GLY A 22 -3.86 -6.61 15.28
C GLY A 22 -4.24 -6.94 13.84
N THR A 23 -5.00 -8.01 13.62
CA THR A 23 -5.56 -8.35 12.31
C THR A 23 -6.55 -7.29 11.83
N ILE A 24 -7.45 -6.81 12.73
CA ILE A 24 -8.39 -5.73 12.41
C ILE A 24 -7.63 -4.46 12.01
N SER A 25 -6.55 -4.08 12.71
CA SER A 25 -5.78 -2.87 12.38
C SER A 25 -5.23 -2.92 10.96
N ARG A 26 -4.70 -4.07 10.52
CA ARG A 26 -4.19 -4.26 9.14
C ARG A 26 -5.28 -4.25 8.10
N LEU A 27 -6.38 -4.98 8.33
CA LEU A 27 -7.48 -5.06 7.38
C LEU A 27 -8.22 -3.72 7.26
N ALA A 28 -8.38 -2.99 8.36
CA ALA A 28 -8.96 -1.65 8.34
C ALA A 28 -8.06 -0.66 7.60
N THR A 29 -6.75 -0.70 7.82
CA THR A 29 -5.78 0.12 7.07
C THR A 29 -5.85 -0.19 5.57
N ARG A 30 -5.84 -1.45 5.16
CA ARG A 30 -6.02 -1.82 3.74
C ARG A 30 -7.31 -1.29 3.16
N ARG A 31 -8.42 -1.45 3.88
CA ARG A 31 -9.72 -0.93 3.43
C ARG A 31 -9.68 0.59 3.20
N VAL A 32 -8.99 1.33 4.05
CA VAL A 32 -8.83 2.79 3.88
C VAL A 32 -8.03 3.11 2.63
N LEU A 33 -6.88 2.47 2.44
CA LEU A 33 -6.01 2.71 1.29
C LEU A 33 -6.68 2.35 -0.04
N GLU A 34 -7.39 1.22 -0.07
CA GLU A 34 -7.97 0.67 -1.30
C GLU A 34 -9.34 1.26 -1.65
N LEU A 35 -10.17 1.58 -0.65
CA LEU A 35 -11.58 1.90 -0.88
C LEU A 35 -12.01 3.27 -0.36
N LEU A 36 -11.58 3.68 0.86
CA LEU A 36 -12.12 4.88 1.47
C LEU A 36 -11.36 6.15 1.10
N ARG A 37 -10.02 6.06 1.02
CA ARG A 37 -9.14 7.21 0.70
C ARG A 37 -8.05 6.84 -0.30
N PRO A 38 -8.42 6.22 -1.46
CA PRO A 38 -7.46 5.87 -2.50
C PRO A 38 -6.76 7.13 -3.03
N GLY A 39 -5.45 7.05 -3.22
CA GLY A 39 -4.64 8.18 -3.71
C GLY A 39 -4.30 9.26 -2.67
N GLN A 40 -5.00 9.32 -1.54
CA GLN A 40 -4.74 10.27 -0.45
C GLN A 40 -3.92 9.65 0.69
N THR A 41 -3.66 8.36 0.62
CA THR A 41 -2.98 7.61 1.68
C THR A 41 -1.83 6.78 1.15
N VAL A 42 -0.83 6.58 2.00
CA VAL A 42 0.31 5.69 1.79
C VAL A 42 0.56 4.86 3.04
N THR A 43 1.20 3.71 2.88
CA THR A 43 1.58 2.87 4.02
C THR A 43 2.96 2.28 3.80
N ILE A 44 3.60 1.88 4.88
CA ILE A 44 4.85 1.15 4.86
C ILE A 44 4.79 0.01 5.88
N CYS A 45 5.49 -1.06 5.60
CA CYS A 45 5.61 -2.18 6.53
C CYS A 45 6.51 -1.81 7.71
N LEU A 46 6.04 -2.01 8.94
CA LEU A 46 6.77 -1.65 10.16
C LEU A 46 8.22 -2.18 10.21
N PRO A 47 8.53 -3.43 9.79
CA PRO A 47 9.91 -3.93 9.73
C PRO A 47 10.86 -3.14 8.82
N LEU A 48 10.37 -2.39 7.83
CA LEU A 48 11.21 -1.56 6.96
C LEU A 48 11.88 -0.40 7.69
N PHE A 49 11.37 0.03 8.84
CA PHE A 49 12.06 0.99 9.69
C PHE A 49 13.38 0.45 10.28
N LEU A 50 13.51 -0.88 10.38
CA LEU A 50 14.71 -1.55 10.87
C LEU A 50 15.64 -1.98 9.74
N SER A 51 15.09 -2.57 8.68
CA SER A 51 15.85 -3.22 7.60
C SER A 51 15.92 -2.41 6.31
N GLY A 52 15.10 -1.37 6.16
CA GLY A 52 15.01 -0.54 4.98
C GLY A 52 16.13 0.50 4.85
N SER A 53 16.12 1.21 3.73
CA SER A 53 16.99 2.34 3.44
C SER A 53 16.63 3.57 4.29
N GLN A 54 17.39 4.64 4.13
CA GLN A 54 17.09 5.91 4.80
C GLN A 54 15.73 6.47 4.33
N GLU A 55 15.36 6.21 3.09
CA GLU A 55 14.08 6.67 2.53
C GLU A 55 12.86 6.07 3.25
N GLU A 56 12.89 4.77 3.55
CA GLU A 56 11.83 4.14 4.35
C GLU A 56 11.82 4.67 5.78
N ARG A 57 13.00 4.92 6.37
CA ARG A 57 13.10 5.50 7.72
C ARG A 57 12.60 6.93 7.80
N ASP A 58 12.64 7.68 6.71
CA ASP A 58 12.14 9.07 6.67
C ASP A 58 10.62 9.17 6.43
N PHE A 59 9.91 8.05 6.33
CA PHE A 59 8.49 7.99 6.01
C PHE A 59 7.64 8.95 6.84
N ALA A 60 7.72 8.88 8.18
CA ALA A 60 6.91 9.73 9.06
C ALA A 60 7.40 11.19 9.16
N ARG A 61 8.55 11.51 8.57
CA ARG A 61 9.00 12.89 8.41
C ARG A 61 8.44 13.55 7.16
N ARG A 62 8.14 12.73 6.13
CA ARG A 62 7.61 13.22 4.85
C ARG A 62 6.09 13.21 4.78
N HIS A 63 5.45 12.31 5.53
CA HIS A 63 4.01 12.16 5.54
C HIS A 63 3.45 12.38 6.92
N PRO A 64 2.42 13.24 7.08
CA PRO A 64 1.63 13.24 8.30
C PRO A 64 1.16 11.81 8.56
N THR A 65 1.51 11.23 9.71
CA THR A 65 1.40 9.78 9.92
C THR A 65 0.44 9.44 11.05
N ILE A 66 -0.45 8.48 10.78
CA ILE A 66 -1.36 7.86 11.75
C ILE A 66 -0.83 6.47 12.09
N ALA A 67 -0.60 6.19 13.38
CA ALA A 67 -0.31 4.85 13.85
C ALA A 67 -1.60 4.16 14.30
N VAL A 68 -1.85 2.94 13.80
CA VAL A 68 -3.03 2.13 14.12
C VAL A 68 -2.58 0.86 14.83
N ASP A 69 -2.73 0.83 16.13
CA ASP A 69 -2.30 -0.26 16.98
C ASP A 69 -3.47 -1.17 17.39
N GLY A 70 -3.25 -2.48 17.45
CA GLY A 70 -4.24 -3.44 17.93
C GLY A 70 -4.55 -3.27 19.41
N CYS A 71 -3.54 -2.97 20.23
CA CYS A 71 -3.65 -2.94 21.69
C CYS A 71 -2.81 -1.82 22.33
N ALA A 72 -2.95 -1.68 23.64
CA ALA A 72 -2.28 -0.64 24.46
C ALA A 72 -0.74 -0.72 24.45
N LYS A 73 -0.11 -1.77 23.90
CA LYS A 73 1.35 -1.82 23.71
C LYS A 73 1.84 -0.77 22.72
N ARG A 74 0.98 -0.35 21.76
CA ARG A 74 1.24 0.70 20.76
C ARG A 74 2.55 0.49 20.00
N CYS A 75 2.74 -0.72 19.47
CA CYS A 75 3.95 -1.11 18.73
C CYS A 75 4.16 -0.29 17.46
N ALA A 76 3.10 -0.01 16.69
CA ALA A 76 3.17 0.80 15.48
C ALA A 76 3.60 2.24 15.83
N LYS A 77 2.94 2.86 16.80
CA LYS A 77 3.33 4.19 17.27
C LYS A 77 4.78 4.23 17.73
N ARG A 78 5.15 3.38 18.68
CA ARG A 78 6.50 3.36 19.26
C ARG A 78 7.58 3.07 18.21
N GLY A 79 7.33 2.11 17.31
CA GLY A 79 8.28 1.77 16.25
C GLY A 79 8.46 2.93 15.26
N THR A 80 7.38 3.61 14.90
CA THR A 80 7.45 4.79 14.02
C THR A 80 8.21 5.93 14.68
N GLU A 81 7.86 6.29 15.92
CA GLU A 81 8.53 7.39 16.65
C GLU A 81 10.00 7.12 16.92
N MET A 82 10.38 5.85 17.18
CA MET A 82 11.77 5.47 17.47
C MET A 82 12.64 5.45 16.23
N HIS A 83 12.12 5.03 15.08
CA HIS A 83 12.94 4.71 13.90
C HIS A 83 12.65 5.57 12.67
N SER A 84 11.57 6.35 12.66
CA SER A 84 11.19 7.21 11.54
C SER A 84 11.00 8.65 11.99
N GLY A 85 9.85 8.99 12.54
CA GLY A 85 9.51 10.34 12.97
C GLY A 85 8.27 10.38 13.86
N PRO A 86 7.85 11.56 14.31
CA PRO A 86 6.67 11.70 15.15
C PRO A 86 5.40 11.25 14.41
N VAL A 87 4.43 10.66 15.15
CA VAL A 87 3.11 10.37 14.62
C VAL A 87 2.15 11.52 14.95
N ASN A 88 1.34 11.91 13.96
CA ASN A 88 0.35 12.99 14.12
C ASN A 88 -0.90 12.52 14.85
N ALA A 89 -1.26 11.21 14.70
CA ALA A 89 -2.36 10.61 15.42
C ALA A 89 -2.06 9.14 15.76
N SER A 90 -2.65 8.66 16.85
CA SER A 90 -2.49 7.28 17.32
C SER A 90 -3.84 6.71 17.69
N LEU A 91 -4.23 5.66 16.99
CA LEU A 91 -5.48 4.94 17.20
C LEU A 91 -5.20 3.57 17.79
N VAL A 92 -6.02 3.13 18.75
CA VAL A 92 -5.92 1.80 19.35
C VAL A 92 -7.24 1.07 19.13
N VAL A 93 -7.18 -0.05 18.39
CA VAL A 93 -8.37 -0.81 17.98
C VAL A 93 -9.18 -1.28 19.19
N SER A 94 -8.52 -1.79 20.25
CA SER A 94 -9.21 -2.22 21.46
C SER A 94 -9.96 -1.07 22.19
N GLU A 95 -9.47 0.16 22.08
CA GLU A 95 -10.14 1.35 22.62
C GLU A 95 -11.33 1.75 21.74
N ILE A 96 -11.18 1.73 20.40
CA ILE A 96 -12.27 2.05 19.45
C ILE A 96 -13.44 1.08 19.60
N LEU A 97 -13.14 -0.19 19.86
CA LEU A 97 -14.14 -1.23 20.02
C LEU A 97 -14.64 -1.39 21.44
N ASN A 98 -14.20 -0.55 22.40
CA ASN A 98 -14.60 -0.58 23.82
C ASN A 98 -14.50 -1.96 24.49
N GLY A 99 -13.53 -2.76 24.08
CA GLY A 99 -13.38 -4.13 24.55
C GLY A 99 -14.44 -5.10 24.00
N GLU A 100 -15.30 -4.67 23.09
CA GLU A 100 -16.35 -5.50 22.47
C GLU A 100 -15.83 -6.54 21.47
N CYS A 101 -14.53 -6.70 21.32
CA CYS A 101 -13.95 -7.81 20.56
C CYS A 101 -14.29 -9.14 21.23
N THR A 102 -15.42 -9.72 20.82
CA THR A 102 -15.83 -11.09 21.17
C THR A 102 -14.87 -12.08 20.53
N GLY A 103 -13.72 -12.28 21.13
CA GLY A 103 -12.76 -13.23 20.61
C GLY A 103 -11.32 -13.05 21.04
N CYS A 104 -11.05 -12.25 22.07
CA CYS A 104 -9.74 -12.13 22.68
C CYS A 104 -9.30 -13.38 23.47
N ASN A 105 -9.75 -14.57 23.04
CA ASN A 105 -9.06 -15.79 23.39
C ASN A 105 -7.84 -15.92 22.49
N ARG A 106 -6.68 -16.11 23.08
CA ARG A 106 -5.32 -16.19 22.52
C ARG A 106 -5.10 -17.27 21.43
N SER A 107 -6.07 -17.53 20.57
CA SER A 107 -5.88 -18.39 19.42
C SER A 107 -5.91 -17.56 18.16
N THR A 108 -4.94 -17.76 17.30
CA THR A 108 -4.88 -17.28 15.93
C THR A 108 -6.21 -17.54 15.23
N LYS A 109 -7.07 -16.51 15.18
CA LYS A 109 -8.29 -16.61 14.38
C LYS A 109 -7.94 -16.48 12.93
N SER A 110 -8.49 -17.37 12.11
CA SER A 110 -8.39 -17.25 10.67
C SER A 110 -9.00 -15.92 10.20
N GLN A 111 -8.55 -15.39 9.10
CA GLN A 111 -9.03 -14.12 8.53
C GLN A 111 -10.55 -14.11 8.29
N SER A 112 -11.17 -15.28 8.16
CA SER A 112 -12.62 -15.46 7.99
C SER A 112 -13.44 -15.27 9.28
N GLU A 113 -12.79 -15.31 10.46
CA GLU A 113 -13.43 -15.18 11.77
C GLU A 113 -13.31 -13.77 12.36
N VAL A 114 -12.62 -12.85 11.67
CA VAL A 114 -12.53 -11.45 12.08
C VAL A 114 -13.82 -10.73 11.75
N ASP A 115 -14.38 -10.05 12.73
CA ASP A 115 -15.61 -9.31 12.62
C ASP A 115 -15.53 -8.21 11.55
N LYS A 116 -16.30 -8.34 10.47
CA LYS A 116 -16.37 -7.36 9.38
C LYS A 116 -16.88 -6.00 9.84
N GLU A 117 -17.75 -5.98 10.84
CA GLU A 117 -18.28 -4.75 11.43
C GLU A 117 -17.19 -4.02 12.21
N ALA A 118 -16.34 -4.73 12.95
CA ALA A 118 -15.20 -4.15 13.63
C ALA A 118 -14.22 -3.52 12.62
N ILE A 119 -13.92 -4.21 11.51
CA ILE A 119 -13.08 -3.65 10.44
C ILE A 119 -13.71 -2.38 9.88
N ARG A 120 -15.02 -2.38 9.62
CA ARG A 120 -15.74 -1.21 9.11
C ARG A 120 -15.62 -0.03 10.06
N ARG A 121 -15.95 -0.20 11.34
CA ARG A 121 -15.89 0.85 12.37
C ARG A 121 -14.47 1.43 12.50
N VAL A 122 -13.46 0.58 12.55
CA VAL A 122 -12.06 1.02 12.65
C VAL A 122 -11.62 1.75 11.39
N SER A 123 -11.98 1.26 10.19
CA SER A 123 -11.61 1.93 8.94
C SER A 123 -12.28 3.31 8.79
N GLU A 124 -13.52 3.47 9.24
CA GLU A 124 -14.22 4.76 9.26
C GLU A 124 -13.54 5.74 10.24
N ARG A 125 -13.10 5.24 11.40
CA ARG A 125 -12.36 6.07 12.36
C ARG A 125 -11.01 6.52 11.79
N ILE A 126 -10.28 5.64 11.10
CA ILE A 126 -9.02 6.01 10.43
C ILE A 126 -9.30 7.05 9.33
N ALA A 127 -10.34 6.85 8.51
CA ALA A 127 -10.70 7.78 7.44
C ALA A 127 -11.03 9.18 7.98
N ALA A 128 -11.78 9.27 9.09
CA ALA A 128 -12.07 10.54 9.74
C ALA A 128 -10.81 11.26 10.24
N GLU A 129 -9.83 10.53 10.74
CA GLU A 129 -8.55 11.10 11.18
C GLU A 129 -7.72 11.60 10.01
N ILE A 130 -7.74 10.87 8.87
CA ILE A 130 -7.10 11.33 7.62
C ILE A 130 -7.72 12.65 7.15
N ASP A 131 -9.05 12.73 7.13
CA ASP A 131 -9.73 13.95 6.71
C ASP A 131 -9.36 15.14 7.60
N ALA A 132 -9.25 14.93 8.91
CA ALA A 132 -8.83 15.95 9.87
C ALA A 132 -7.39 16.42 9.60
N LEU A 133 -6.46 15.51 9.34
CA LEU A 133 -5.07 15.86 9.03
C LEU A 133 -4.93 16.59 7.69
N LEU A 134 -5.67 16.17 6.66
CA LEU A 134 -5.68 16.85 5.36
C LEU A 134 -6.26 18.26 5.48
N ALA A 135 -7.32 18.46 6.27
CA ALA A 135 -7.91 19.77 6.51
C ALA A 135 -6.97 20.71 7.28
N GLN A 136 -6.20 20.19 8.23
CA GLN A 136 -5.21 20.99 8.98
C GLN A 136 -4.05 21.44 8.09
N ASN A 137 -3.57 20.58 7.18
CA ASN A 137 -2.47 20.90 6.29
C ASN A 137 -2.88 21.89 5.17
N SER A 138 -4.11 21.83 4.68
CA SER A 138 -4.61 22.82 3.70
C SER A 138 -4.69 24.25 4.27
N GLN A 139 -4.66 24.40 5.60
CA GLN A 139 -4.60 25.71 6.28
C GLN A 139 -3.16 26.17 6.55
N ALA A 140 -2.17 25.28 6.46
CA ALA A 140 -0.76 25.57 6.75
C ALA A 140 0.09 25.89 5.50
N GLU A 141 -0.46 25.78 4.28
CA GLU A 141 0.26 26.09 3.04
C GLU A 141 0.32 27.62 2.78
N CYS A 142 1.06 28.29 3.66
CA CYS A 142 1.74 29.54 3.37
C CYS A 142 3.16 29.42 3.95
N GLY A 143 4.08 28.72 3.27
CA GLY A 143 5.50 28.69 3.65
C GLY A 143 6.24 27.39 3.37
N GLU A 144 7.03 27.43 2.28
CA GLU A 144 8.32 26.78 2.02
C GLU A 144 8.42 25.29 1.64
N GLU A 145 8.95 25.13 0.43
CA GLU A 145 9.31 23.90 -0.28
C GLU A 145 10.50 23.15 0.32
N SER A 146 10.48 21.82 0.28
CA SER A 146 11.70 21.03 0.02
C SER A 146 11.36 19.66 -0.59
N ASP A 147 11.88 19.42 -1.80
CA ASP A 147 11.82 18.20 -2.59
C ASP A 147 12.68 17.07 -2.02
N ALA A 148 12.12 15.89 -1.86
CA ALA A 148 12.77 14.59 -2.13
C ALA A 148 11.74 13.46 -2.14
N ALA A 149 11.43 12.92 -3.31
CA ALA A 149 10.50 11.79 -3.49
C ALA A 149 11.05 10.48 -2.91
N CYS A 150 10.25 9.80 -2.08
CA CYS A 150 10.56 8.47 -1.57
C CYS A 150 10.36 7.41 -2.67
N ALA A 151 11.27 6.44 -2.78
CA ALA A 151 11.16 5.33 -3.72
C ALA A 151 9.85 4.51 -3.51
N CYS A 152 9.29 4.50 -2.29
CA CYS A 152 7.99 3.88 -1.98
C CYS A 152 6.78 4.65 -2.51
N THR A 153 6.97 5.90 -2.93
CA THR A 153 5.91 6.76 -3.49
C THR A 153 5.94 6.84 -5.02
N ARG A 154 6.78 6.02 -5.69
CA ARG A 154 6.52 5.81 -7.10
C ARG A 154 5.08 5.35 -7.21
N PRO A 155 4.19 6.13 -7.88
CA PRO A 155 2.88 5.60 -8.20
C PRO A 155 3.16 4.26 -8.86
N VAL A 156 2.46 3.21 -8.44
CA VAL A 156 2.46 1.96 -9.19
C VAL A 156 1.83 2.35 -10.51
N THR A 157 2.67 2.85 -11.44
CA THR A 157 2.24 3.23 -12.77
C THR A 157 1.74 1.94 -13.38
N GLY A 158 0.42 1.82 -13.49
CA GLY A 158 -0.20 0.75 -14.22
C GLY A 158 0.30 0.83 -15.65
N GLY A 159 0.89 -0.24 -16.16
CA GLY A 159 1.15 -0.35 -17.57
C GLY A 159 -0.16 -0.66 -18.29
N ASN A 160 -0.46 0.07 -19.35
CA ASN A 160 -1.61 -0.20 -20.18
C ASN A 160 -1.25 -1.25 -21.24
N LEU A 161 -2.08 -2.28 -21.37
CA LEU A 161 -2.00 -3.31 -22.39
C LEU A 161 -3.22 -3.22 -23.31
N GLU A 162 -3.01 -3.33 -24.60
CA GLU A 162 -4.10 -3.46 -25.57
C GLU A 162 -4.40 -4.95 -25.78
N ILE A 163 -5.57 -5.40 -25.34
CA ILE A 163 -5.98 -6.81 -25.40
C ILE A 163 -7.35 -6.90 -26.07
N GLY A 164 -7.40 -7.47 -27.26
CA GLY A 164 -8.66 -7.66 -28.00
C GLY A 164 -9.41 -6.36 -28.28
N GLY A 165 -8.70 -5.23 -28.46
CA GLY A 165 -9.29 -3.92 -28.73
C GLY A 165 -9.78 -3.18 -27.49
N ARG A 166 -9.46 -3.67 -26.28
CA ARG A 166 -9.70 -2.98 -25.01
C ARG A 166 -8.38 -2.66 -24.31
N THR A 167 -8.30 -1.53 -23.67
CA THR A 167 -7.15 -1.15 -22.83
C THR A 167 -7.33 -1.73 -21.43
N VAL A 168 -6.36 -2.53 -20.99
CA VAL A 168 -6.32 -3.13 -19.64
C VAL A 168 -5.14 -2.55 -18.88
N THR A 169 -5.39 -1.99 -17.69
CA THR A 169 -4.34 -1.47 -16.83
C THR A 169 -3.87 -2.55 -15.85
N VAL A 170 -2.60 -2.95 -15.96
CA VAL A 170 -1.97 -3.91 -15.04
C VAL A 170 -1.10 -3.15 -14.05
N ALA A 171 -1.45 -3.25 -12.77
CA ALA A 171 -0.69 -2.61 -11.69
C ALA A 171 0.73 -3.18 -11.61
N GLY A 172 1.74 -2.30 -11.52
CA GLY A 172 3.14 -2.70 -11.38
C GLY A 172 3.82 -3.24 -12.64
N LEU A 173 3.16 -3.21 -13.80
CA LEU A 173 3.73 -3.74 -15.04
C LEU A 173 5.10 -3.15 -15.41
N PRO A 174 5.37 -1.85 -15.26
CA PRO A 174 6.71 -1.29 -15.49
C PRO A 174 7.78 -1.88 -14.58
N LEU A 175 7.46 -2.11 -13.30
CA LEU A 175 8.39 -2.74 -12.34
C LEU A 175 8.68 -4.20 -12.69
N ILE A 176 7.68 -4.93 -13.19
CA ILE A 176 7.84 -6.30 -13.68
C ILE A 176 8.80 -6.31 -14.89
N PHE A 177 8.64 -5.35 -15.80
CA PHE A 177 9.52 -5.21 -16.96
C PHE A 177 10.96 -4.85 -16.57
N GLU A 178 11.13 -3.92 -15.62
CA GLU A 178 12.43 -3.53 -15.09
C GLU A 178 13.17 -4.72 -14.50
N HIS A 179 12.51 -5.45 -13.61
CA HIS A 179 13.08 -6.65 -12.96
C HIS A 179 13.48 -7.74 -13.96
N LEU A 180 12.66 -7.98 -14.99
CA LEU A 180 12.98 -8.97 -16.02
C LEU A 180 14.12 -8.50 -16.95
N ALA A 181 14.20 -7.21 -17.23
CA ALA A 181 15.28 -6.62 -18.01
C ALA A 181 16.63 -6.71 -17.27
N GLU A 182 16.64 -6.43 -15.97
CA GLU A 182 17.81 -6.60 -15.08
C GLU A 182 18.27 -8.06 -14.98
N SER A 183 17.33 -9.00 -15.04
CA SER A 183 17.61 -10.44 -15.05
C SER A 183 18.19 -10.94 -16.39
N GLY A 184 18.36 -10.07 -17.38
CA GLY A 184 18.94 -10.40 -18.69
C GLY A 184 18.07 -11.27 -19.58
N LEU A 185 16.78 -11.45 -19.26
CA LEU A 185 15.86 -12.27 -20.04
C LEU A 185 15.60 -11.64 -21.42
N ALA A 186 15.83 -12.44 -22.47
CA ALA A 186 15.48 -12.06 -23.84
C ALA A 186 13.95 -12.00 -23.99
N ALA A 187 13.46 -11.15 -24.91
CA ALA A 187 12.03 -11.02 -25.18
C ALA A 187 11.56 -12.13 -26.13
N ASP A 188 11.58 -13.38 -25.65
CA ASP A 188 11.18 -14.60 -26.34
C ASP A 188 9.94 -15.26 -25.71
N ASP A 189 9.53 -16.41 -26.21
CA ASP A 189 8.35 -17.14 -25.71
C ASP A 189 8.49 -17.58 -24.25
N SER A 190 9.71 -17.89 -23.79
CA SER A 190 9.97 -18.24 -22.39
C SER A 190 9.79 -17.04 -21.47
N CYS A 191 10.19 -15.85 -21.93
CA CYS A 191 9.92 -14.61 -21.21
C CYS A 191 8.42 -14.30 -21.17
N ALA A 192 7.68 -14.57 -22.24
CA ALA A 192 6.24 -14.36 -22.30
C ALA A 192 5.49 -15.24 -21.28
N ASP A 193 5.94 -16.48 -21.07
CA ASP A 193 5.37 -17.37 -20.05
C ASP A 193 5.61 -16.84 -18.63
N LYS A 194 6.82 -16.40 -18.32
CA LYS A 194 7.17 -15.81 -17.02
C LYS A 194 6.41 -14.50 -16.77
N LEU A 195 6.27 -13.65 -17.79
CA LEU A 195 5.47 -12.42 -17.70
C LEU A 195 4.03 -12.74 -17.38
N LEU A 196 3.43 -13.71 -18.06
CA LEU A 196 2.04 -14.12 -17.81
C LEU A 196 1.86 -14.66 -16.41
N GLU A 197 2.76 -15.52 -15.96
CA GLU A 197 2.74 -16.10 -14.60
C GLU A 197 2.87 -15.01 -13.53
N THR A 198 3.79 -14.07 -13.71
CA THR A 198 3.99 -12.96 -12.77
C THR A 198 2.78 -12.02 -12.75
N VAL A 199 2.23 -11.67 -13.90
CA VAL A 199 1.06 -10.79 -13.99
C VAL A 199 -0.17 -11.44 -13.35
N ARG A 200 -0.36 -12.74 -13.46
CA ARG A 200 -1.46 -13.48 -12.81
C ARG A 200 -1.51 -13.31 -11.28
N ILE A 201 -0.37 -13.06 -10.65
CA ILE A 201 -0.31 -12.83 -9.20
C ILE A 201 -1.06 -11.55 -8.81
N TYR A 202 -1.02 -10.54 -9.68
CA TYR A 202 -1.51 -9.19 -9.39
C TYR A 202 -2.77 -8.82 -10.18
N HIS A 203 -3.05 -9.54 -11.26
CA HIS A 203 -4.15 -9.26 -12.17
C HIS A 203 -4.85 -10.55 -12.59
N PRO A 204 -6.15 -10.74 -12.27
CA PRO A 204 -6.88 -11.93 -12.67
C PRO A 204 -7.04 -11.96 -14.20
N ILE A 205 -6.71 -13.09 -14.79
CA ILE A 205 -6.85 -13.35 -16.24
C ILE A 205 -7.91 -14.43 -16.41
N GLU A 206 -8.94 -14.14 -17.19
CA GLU A 206 -10.04 -15.08 -17.43
C GLU A 206 -9.57 -16.28 -18.27
N PRO A 207 -10.14 -17.47 -18.04
CA PRO A 207 -9.86 -18.65 -18.85
C PRO A 207 -10.13 -18.39 -20.34
N GLY A 208 -9.13 -18.63 -21.18
CA GLY A 208 -9.20 -18.39 -22.63
C GLY A 208 -8.61 -17.05 -23.11
N GLU A 209 -8.32 -16.10 -22.24
CA GLU A 209 -7.64 -14.85 -22.59
C GLU A 209 -6.11 -14.94 -22.51
N GLU A 210 -5.57 -16.03 -22.02
CA GLU A 210 -4.14 -16.21 -21.75
C GLU A 210 -3.24 -15.92 -22.94
N LEU A 211 -3.63 -16.39 -24.13
CA LEU A 211 -2.85 -16.16 -25.34
C LEU A 211 -2.84 -14.69 -25.76
N ALA A 212 -3.97 -13.99 -25.57
CA ALA A 212 -4.07 -12.57 -25.87
C ALA A 212 -3.21 -11.73 -24.92
N TYR A 213 -3.25 -12.07 -23.61
CA TYR A 213 -2.37 -11.44 -22.61
C TYR A 213 -0.90 -11.70 -22.90
N LYS A 214 -0.53 -12.94 -23.23
CA LYS A 214 0.84 -13.33 -23.57
C LYS A 214 1.40 -12.50 -24.73
N ASN A 215 0.62 -12.38 -25.80
CA ASN A 215 1.00 -11.59 -26.97
C ASN A 215 1.14 -10.09 -26.66
N ALA A 216 0.20 -9.53 -25.89
CA ALA A 216 0.23 -8.13 -25.49
C ALA A 216 1.42 -7.83 -24.55
N LEU A 217 1.67 -8.71 -23.59
CA LEU A 217 2.78 -8.57 -22.62
C LEU A 217 4.14 -8.62 -23.32
N ILE A 218 4.35 -9.56 -24.23
CA ILE A 218 5.64 -9.66 -24.95
C ILE A 218 5.85 -8.48 -25.90
N ALA A 219 4.79 -7.98 -26.54
CA ALA A 219 4.86 -6.80 -27.39
C ALA A 219 5.22 -5.54 -26.57
N ALA A 220 4.57 -5.35 -25.42
CA ALA A 220 4.84 -4.25 -24.50
C ALA A 220 6.26 -4.33 -23.92
N TYR A 221 6.74 -5.52 -23.57
CA TYR A 221 8.10 -5.72 -23.07
C TYR A 221 9.17 -5.45 -24.12
N LYS A 222 8.95 -5.85 -25.38
CA LYS A 222 9.82 -5.50 -26.52
C LYS A 222 9.90 -3.99 -26.70
N HIS A 223 8.78 -3.30 -26.60
CA HIS A 223 8.73 -1.83 -26.69
C HIS A 223 9.50 -1.18 -25.54
N TYR A 224 9.30 -1.66 -24.31
CA TYR A 224 10.02 -1.21 -23.12
C TYR A 224 11.54 -1.35 -23.27
N ARG A 225 12.03 -2.48 -23.78
CA ARG A 225 13.48 -2.70 -24.01
C ARG A 225 14.05 -1.92 -25.20
N GLY A 226 13.22 -1.46 -26.11
CA GLY A 226 13.64 -0.67 -27.29
C GLY A 226 13.74 0.84 -27.01
N HIS A 227 13.25 1.30 -25.85
CA HIS A 227 13.33 2.68 -25.40
C HIS A 227 13.89 2.70 -23.99
N PRO A 228 15.25 2.75 -23.81
CA PRO A 228 15.89 2.92 -22.52
C PRO A 228 15.69 4.31 -21.93
#